data_c22aee076c48157db15b7492d96de640
#
_entry.id   c22aee076c48157db15b7492d96de640
#
_cell.length_a   1.000
_cell.length_b   1.000
_cell.length_c   1.000
_cell.angle_alpha   90.00
_cell.angle_beta   90.00
_cell.angle_gamma   90.00
#
_symmetry.space_group_name_H-M   'P 1'
#
loop_
_entity.id
_entity.type
_entity.pdbx_description
1 polymer ?
#
loop_
_entity_poly.entity_id
_entity_poly.type
_entity_poly.pdbx_seq_one_letter_code
_entity_poly.pdbx_strand_id
1 'polypeptide(L)'
;IIENTINEVIDNEIIGNMFNQCEGAKSVWSYHAVRTAQEAMQSADFVIISILPGTFDEMESDVHTPEKYGIYQSVGDSTGPAGILRAMRAVPMYEEIALNIKAYCPNAWVISYTNPMTLCIKTLYRIFPQIKAFGCCHEVFGTQYFLAQVLENIHGISGVARKEIKV
;
A
#
# COMPACT_ATOMS: atom_id res chain seq x y z
N ILE A 1 10.85 -10.06 -14.20
CA ILE A 1 10.01 -9.12 -13.40
C ILE A 1 9.95 -7.75 -14.06
N ILE A 2 11.02 -7.30 -14.71
CA ILE A 2 11.10 -5.94 -15.27
C ILE A 2 10.20 -5.77 -16.53
N GLU A 3 10.07 -6.77 -17.37
CA GLU A 3 9.27 -6.66 -18.61
C GLU A 3 7.76 -6.58 -18.35
N ASN A 4 7.21 -7.39 -17.47
CA ASN A 4 5.77 -7.33 -17.13
C ASN A 4 5.41 -6.03 -16.44
N THR A 5 6.28 -5.54 -15.57
CA THR A 5 6.10 -4.27 -14.86
C THR A 5 6.08 -3.06 -15.81
N ILE A 6 6.86 -3.08 -16.89
CA ILE A 6 6.89 -1.98 -17.88
C ILE A 6 5.56 -1.86 -18.63
N ASN A 7 4.94 -2.96 -19.03
CA ASN A 7 3.66 -2.94 -19.73
C ASN A 7 2.55 -2.40 -18.81
N GLU A 8 2.49 -2.85 -17.55
CA GLU A 8 1.53 -2.35 -16.57
C GLU A 8 1.69 -0.85 -16.31
N VAL A 9 2.92 -0.35 -16.27
CA VAL A 9 3.19 1.09 -16.08
C VAL A 9 2.74 1.90 -17.29
N ILE A 10 2.94 1.38 -18.51
CA ILE A 10 2.45 2.01 -19.75
C ILE A 10 0.92 2.02 -19.78
N ASP A 11 0.26 0.93 -19.42
CA ASP A 11 -1.19 0.86 -19.35
C ASP A 11 -1.76 1.87 -18.36
N ASN A 12 -1.12 2.02 -17.19
CA ASN A 12 -1.48 3.04 -16.20
C ASN A 12 -1.29 4.48 -16.73
N GLU A 13 -0.25 4.74 -17.52
CA GLU A 13 -0.05 6.05 -18.20
C GLU A 13 -1.22 6.33 -19.16
N ILE A 14 -1.58 5.37 -19.99
CA ILE A 14 -2.67 5.50 -20.95
C ILE A 14 -3.99 5.77 -20.22
N ILE A 15 -4.34 4.94 -19.25
CA ILE A 15 -5.59 5.06 -18.50
C ILE A 15 -5.62 6.37 -17.71
N GLY A 16 -4.53 6.71 -17.03
CA GLY A 16 -4.41 7.95 -16.26
C GLY A 16 -4.64 9.19 -17.13
N ASN A 17 -4.02 9.23 -18.31
CA ASN A 17 -4.19 10.35 -19.24
C ASN A 17 -5.59 10.41 -19.87
N MET A 18 -6.29 9.29 -20.03
CA MET A 18 -7.68 9.26 -20.48
C MET A 18 -8.64 9.98 -19.53
N PHE A 19 -8.37 9.97 -18.21
CA PHE A 19 -9.22 10.68 -17.25
C PHE A 19 -9.26 12.20 -17.44
N ASN A 20 -8.26 12.80 -18.10
CA ASN A 20 -8.29 14.22 -18.45
C ASN A 20 -9.39 14.56 -19.48
N GLN A 21 -9.88 13.54 -20.20
CA GLN A 21 -10.91 13.68 -21.24
C GLN A 21 -12.32 13.40 -20.71
N CYS A 22 -12.44 13.01 -19.44
CA CYS A 22 -13.74 12.73 -18.83
C CYS A 22 -14.56 14.02 -18.67
N GLU A 23 -15.85 13.94 -18.94
CA GLU A 23 -16.77 15.04 -18.72
C GLU A 23 -16.77 15.44 -17.23
N GLY A 24 -16.59 16.72 -16.97
CA GLY A 24 -16.54 17.26 -15.61
C GLY A 24 -15.15 17.22 -14.94
N ALA A 25 -14.10 16.83 -15.65
CA ALA A 25 -12.74 16.93 -15.14
C ALA A 25 -12.39 18.39 -14.82
N LYS A 26 -12.01 18.65 -13.55
CA LYS A 26 -11.71 19.99 -13.05
C LYS A 26 -10.21 20.29 -12.98
N SER A 27 -9.39 19.29 -13.17
CA SER A 27 -7.93 19.37 -13.09
C SER A 27 -7.31 18.80 -14.36
N VAL A 28 -6.18 19.36 -14.77
CA VAL A 28 -5.36 18.83 -15.84
C VAL A 28 -4.12 18.21 -15.20
N TRP A 29 -3.87 16.94 -15.49
CA TRP A 29 -2.67 16.22 -15.07
C TRP A 29 -2.08 15.46 -16.24
N SER A 30 -0.84 15.03 -16.09
CA SER A 30 -0.22 14.11 -17.03
C SER A 30 0.42 12.95 -16.28
N TYR A 31 0.23 11.75 -16.79
CA TYR A 31 0.90 10.54 -16.32
C TYR A 31 2.03 10.21 -17.27
N HIS A 32 3.18 9.85 -16.71
CA HIS A 32 4.36 9.47 -17.47
C HIS A 32 4.94 8.18 -16.89
N ALA A 33 5.02 7.15 -17.71
CA ALA A 33 5.75 5.93 -17.40
C ALA A 33 7.26 6.21 -17.53
N VAL A 34 8.02 5.90 -16.51
CA VAL A 34 9.46 6.09 -16.49
C VAL A 34 10.17 4.80 -16.11
N ARG A 35 11.45 4.68 -16.46
CA ARG A 35 12.20 3.43 -16.28
C ARG A 35 13.06 3.40 -15.02
N THR A 36 13.35 4.55 -14.44
CA THR A 36 14.25 4.64 -13.30
C THR A 36 13.60 5.35 -12.12
N ALA A 37 14.00 4.97 -10.92
CA ALA A 37 13.57 5.65 -9.70
C ALA A 37 13.98 7.13 -9.68
N GLN A 38 15.13 7.45 -10.25
CA GLN A 38 15.59 8.83 -10.37
C GLN A 38 14.65 9.68 -11.23
N GLU A 39 14.25 9.19 -12.41
CA GLU A 39 13.30 9.89 -13.28
C GLU A 39 11.94 10.08 -12.59
N ALA A 40 11.47 9.05 -11.87
CA ALA A 40 10.18 9.11 -11.18
C ALA A 40 10.18 10.07 -9.99
N MET A 41 11.26 10.12 -9.22
CA MET A 41 11.30 10.75 -7.91
C MET A 41 12.01 12.10 -7.87
N GLN A 42 12.73 12.48 -8.94
CA GLN A 42 13.49 13.71 -8.94
C GLN A 42 12.61 14.92 -8.66
N SER A 43 12.81 15.57 -7.51
CA SER A 43 12.06 16.73 -7.04
C SER A 43 10.54 16.47 -6.83
N ALA A 44 10.14 15.24 -6.58
CA ALA A 44 8.74 14.92 -6.28
C ALA A 44 8.31 15.51 -4.94
N ASP A 45 7.09 16.03 -4.88
CA ASP A 45 6.46 16.49 -3.64
C ASP A 45 5.73 15.35 -2.92
N PHE A 46 5.25 14.36 -3.67
CA PHE A 46 4.53 13.19 -3.17
C PHE A 46 5.05 11.92 -3.83
N VAL A 47 5.21 10.87 -3.03
CA VAL A 47 5.51 9.51 -3.48
C VAL A 47 4.39 8.59 -2.99
N ILE A 48 3.69 7.94 -3.92
CA ILE A 48 2.65 6.97 -3.60
C ILE A 48 3.20 5.58 -3.90
N ILE A 49 3.21 4.70 -2.88
CA ILE A 49 3.71 3.34 -3.00
C ILE A 49 2.52 2.38 -2.97
N SER A 50 2.32 1.67 -4.08
CA SER A 50 1.32 0.61 -4.21
C SER A 50 1.94 -0.50 -5.06
N ILE A 51 2.59 -1.45 -4.40
CA ILE A 51 3.30 -2.55 -5.06
C ILE A 51 2.82 -3.89 -4.52
N LEU A 52 2.91 -4.93 -5.34
CA LEU A 52 2.71 -6.32 -4.94
C LEU A 52 4.09 -7.00 -4.80
N PRO A 53 4.57 -7.29 -3.57
CA PRO A 53 5.82 -7.99 -3.36
C PRO A 53 5.71 -9.47 -3.74
N GLY A 54 6.13 -9.82 -4.95
CA GLY A 54 5.91 -11.11 -5.60
C GLY A 54 4.75 -11.06 -6.60
N THR A 55 4.34 -12.22 -7.09
CA THR A 55 3.19 -12.39 -7.97
C THR A 55 2.01 -13.01 -7.21
N PHE A 56 0.89 -13.19 -7.88
CA PHE A 56 -0.26 -13.90 -7.32
C PHE A 56 0.04 -15.39 -7.09
N ASP A 57 0.93 -16.01 -7.88
CA ASP A 57 1.34 -17.41 -7.72
C ASP A 57 2.13 -17.61 -6.41
N GLU A 58 3.06 -16.70 -6.08
CA GLU A 58 3.73 -16.71 -4.78
C GLU A 58 2.73 -16.49 -3.64
N MET A 59 1.77 -15.59 -3.82
CA MET A 59 0.74 -15.32 -2.81
C MET A 59 -0.14 -16.55 -2.57
N GLU A 60 -0.57 -17.25 -3.62
CA GLU A 60 -1.31 -18.50 -3.51
C GLU A 60 -0.52 -19.56 -2.72
N SER A 61 0.76 -19.73 -3.08
CA SER A 61 1.66 -20.63 -2.36
C SER A 61 1.83 -20.25 -0.89
N ASP A 62 2.01 -18.97 -0.58
CA ASP A 62 2.18 -18.47 0.79
C ASP A 62 0.94 -18.74 1.66
N VAL A 63 -0.25 -18.60 1.10
CA VAL A 63 -1.53 -18.80 1.81
C VAL A 63 -1.84 -20.28 2.00
N HIS A 64 -1.70 -21.10 0.96
CA HIS A 64 -2.18 -22.49 0.96
C HIS A 64 -1.13 -23.53 1.39
N THR A 65 0.17 -23.24 1.30
CA THR A 65 1.19 -24.18 1.78
C THR A 65 1.07 -24.49 3.28
N PRO A 66 0.77 -23.52 4.17
CA PRO A 66 0.60 -23.79 5.61
C PRO A 66 -0.59 -24.68 5.95
N GLU A 67 -1.56 -24.86 5.06
CA GLU A 67 -2.71 -25.75 5.28
C GLU A 67 -2.29 -27.21 5.48
N LYS A 68 -1.17 -27.62 4.88
CA LYS A 68 -0.56 -28.95 5.10
C LYS A 68 -0.18 -29.19 6.57
N TYR A 69 -0.07 -28.13 7.33
CA TYR A 69 0.26 -28.14 8.77
C TYR A 69 -0.93 -27.72 9.65
N GLY A 70 -2.14 -27.67 9.07
CA GLY A 70 -3.36 -27.28 9.78
C GLY A 70 -3.51 -25.78 10.03
N ILE A 71 -2.73 -24.93 9.34
CA ILE A 71 -2.79 -23.49 9.47
C ILE A 71 -3.55 -22.90 8.28
N TYR A 72 -4.75 -22.44 8.53
CA TYR A 72 -5.63 -21.84 7.52
C TYR A 72 -5.61 -20.32 7.64
N GLN A 73 -5.44 -19.64 6.51
CA GLN A 73 -5.38 -18.17 6.41
C GLN A 73 -6.34 -17.69 5.35
N SER A 74 -7.07 -16.60 5.61
CA SER A 74 -8.02 -16.02 4.64
C SER A 74 -7.32 -15.21 3.56
N VAL A 75 -6.44 -14.31 3.95
CA VAL A 75 -5.70 -13.41 3.04
C VAL A 75 -4.20 -13.59 3.18
N GLY A 76 -3.68 -13.69 4.39
CA GLY A 76 -2.28 -14.00 4.70
C GLY A 76 -1.25 -12.95 4.30
N ASP A 77 -1.63 -11.71 4.08
CA ASP A 77 -0.67 -10.69 3.65
C ASP A 77 -0.05 -9.88 4.79
N SER A 78 -0.59 -9.94 6.00
CA SER A 78 -0.09 -9.16 7.15
C SER A 78 0.27 -9.98 8.38
N THR A 79 -0.26 -11.19 8.53
CA THR A 79 -0.08 -12.04 9.71
C THR A 79 0.19 -13.50 9.33
N GLY A 80 0.65 -14.30 10.31
CA GLY A 80 0.91 -15.72 10.12
C GLY A 80 2.08 -16.02 9.18
N PRO A 81 2.23 -17.29 8.75
CA PRO A 81 3.32 -17.71 7.87
C PRO A 81 3.37 -16.95 6.55
N ALA A 82 2.23 -16.75 5.90
CA ALA A 82 2.15 -16.02 4.63
C ALA A 82 2.57 -14.55 4.79
N GLY A 83 2.15 -13.89 5.87
CA GLY A 83 2.57 -12.52 6.19
C GLY A 83 4.09 -12.40 6.39
N ILE A 84 4.72 -13.42 7.00
CA ILE A 84 6.17 -13.46 7.17
C ILE A 84 6.87 -13.59 5.80
N LEU A 85 6.45 -14.53 4.95
CA LEU A 85 7.04 -14.74 3.64
C LEU A 85 6.90 -13.50 2.75
N ARG A 86 5.72 -12.89 2.77
CA ARG A 86 5.48 -11.62 2.05
C ARG A 86 6.35 -10.49 2.59
N ALA A 87 6.53 -10.39 3.90
CA ALA A 87 7.42 -9.43 4.53
C ALA A 87 8.88 -9.60 4.09
N MET A 88 9.36 -10.83 3.96
CA MET A 88 10.73 -11.11 3.49
C MET A 88 10.97 -10.59 2.06
N ARG A 89 9.94 -10.54 1.22
CA ARG A 89 10.01 -9.92 -0.11
C ARG A 89 9.83 -8.39 -0.07
N ALA A 90 8.93 -7.91 0.79
CA ALA A 90 8.61 -6.49 0.89
C ALA A 90 9.76 -5.66 1.47
N VAL A 91 10.47 -6.15 2.49
CA VAL A 91 11.51 -5.39 3.20
C VAL A 91 12.61 -4.91 2.26
N PRO A 92 13.28 -5.75 1.45
CA PRO A 92 14.32 -5.28 0.53
C PRO A 92 13.82 -4.25 -0.47
N MET A 93 12.61 -4.43 -1.01
CA MET A 93 12.02 -3.45 -1.94
C MET A 93 11.80 -2.10 -1.27
N TYR A 94 11.32 -2.09 -0.02
CA TYR A 94 11.10 -0.86 0.75
C TYR A 94 12.40 -0.20 1.21
N GLU A 95 13.45 -0.96 1.47
CA GLU A 95 14.79 -0.44 1.74
C GLU A 95 15.32 0.32 0.52
N GLU A 96 15.21 -0.26 -0.67
CA GLU A 96 15.59 0.38 -1.93
C GLU A 96 14.77 1.66 -2.20
N ILE A 97 13.44 1.59 -2.04
CA ILE A 97 12.56 2.76 -2.21
C ILE A 97 12.95 3.88 -1.23
N ALA A 98 13.21 3.55 0.04
CA ALA A 98 13.61 4.54 1.05
C ALA A 98 14.94 5.23 0.71
N LEU A 99 15.92 4.48 0.18
CA LEU A 99 17.18 5.03 -0.27
C LEU A 99 16.99 5.96 -1.47
N ASN A 100 16.15 5.58 -2.43
CA ASN A 100 15.82 6.41 -3.59
C ASN A 100 15.08 7.71 -3.17
N ILE A 101 14.12 7.64 -2.26
CA ILE A 101 13.43 8.81 -1.70
C ILE A 101 14.45 9.74 -1.02
N LYS A 102 15.32 9.18 -0.19
CA LYS A 102 16.38 9.95 0.49
C LYS A 102 17.31 10.67 -0.49
N ALA A 103 17.62 10.04 -1.63
CA ALA A 103 18.51 10.58 -2.64
C ALA A 103 17.86 11.65 -3.53
N TYR A 104 16.61 11.43 -3.96
CA TYR A 104 16.01 12.20 -5.05
C TYR A 104 14.90 13.17 -4.59
N CYS A 105 14.19 12.85 -3.49
CA CYS A 105 13.08 13.67 -2.98
C CYS A 105 12.94 13.61 -1.44
N PRO A 106 13.99 13.97 -0.67
CA PRO A 106 14.01 13.78 0.79
C PRO A 106 12.93 14.54 1.54
N ASN A 107 12.31 15.52 0.94
CA ASN A 107 11.25 16.34 1.53
C ASN A 107 9.83 15.90 1.15
N ALA A 108 9.69 14.93 0.25
CA ALA A 108 8.41 14.42 -0.21
C ALA A 108 7.57 13.82 0.92
N TRP A 109 6.25 13.92 0.80
CA TRP A 109 5.32 13.11 1.55
C TRP A 109 5.18 11.74 0.90
N VAL A 110 5.27 10.68 1.71
CA VAL A 110 5.21 9.29 1.24
C VAL A 110 3.94 8.63 1.75
N ILE A 111 3.11 8.16 0.83
CA ILE A 111 1.84 7.48 1.13
C ILE A 111 1.96 6.03 0.67
N SER A 112 1.81 5.08 1.59
CA SER A 112 1.93 3.65 1.30
C SER A 112 0.60 2.93 1.43
N TYR A 113 0.27 2.14 0.40
CA TYR A 113 -0.91 1.25 0.35
C TYR A 113 -0.52 -0.23 0.37
N THR A 114 0.77 -0.54 0.32
CA THR A 114 1.27 -1.93 0.27
C THR A 114 1.16 -2.62 1.62
N ASN A 115 0.74 -3.88 1.61
CA ASN A 115 0.77 -4.77 2.76
C ASN A 115 2.02 -5.67 2.76
N PRO A 116 2.55 -6.00 3.95
CA PRO A 116 2.14 -5.64 5.32
C PRO A 116 2.41 -4.16 5.65
N MET A 117 1.37 -3.36 5.81
CA MET A 117 1.49 -1.89 5.89
C MET A 117 2.41 -1.43 7.02
N THR A 118 2.22 -1.93 8.24
CA THR A 118 3.03 -1.51 9.40
C THR A 118 4.51 -1.84 9.21
N LEU A 119 4.82 -2.99 8.63
CA LEU A 119 6.20 -3.41 8.38
C LEU A 119 6.84 -2.54 7.29
N CYS A 120 6.11 -2.27 6.22
CA CYS A 120 6.55 -1.39 5.13
C CYS A 120 6.88 0.01 5.67
N ILE A 121 5.99 0.61 6.44
CA ILE A 121 6.22 1.93 7.06
C ILE A 121 7.40 1.90 8.03
N LYS A 122 7.52 0.88 8.88
CA LYS A 122 8.67 0.73 9.78
C LYS A 122 9.99 0.61 9.03
N THR A 123 10.00 -0.07 7.88
CA THR A 123 11.19 -0.18 7.02
C THR A 123 11.60 1.17 6.47
N LEU A 124 10.65 1.98 5.97
CA LEU A 124 10.94 3.34 5.52
C LEU A 124 11.62 4.17 6.61
N TYR A 125 11.04 4.20 7.81
CA TYR A 125 11.60 4.96 8.95
C TYR A 125 12.94 4.40 9.45
N ARG A 126 13.17 3.09 9.35
CA ARG A 126 14.44 2.47 9.73
C ARG A 126 15.59 2.95 8.83
N ILE A 127 15.34 3.06 7.52
CA ILE A 127 16.35 3.45 6.52
C ILE A 127 16.51 4.97 6.45
N PHE A 128 15.40 5.69 6.56
CA PHE A 128 15.37 7.14 6.51
C PHE A 128 14.50 7.70 7.65
N PRO A 129 15.07 7.91 8.85
CA PRO A 129 14.31 8.34 10.04
C PRO A 129 13.56 9.68 9.92
N GLN A 130 14.00 10.55 9.01
CA GLN A 130 13.38 11.86 8.77
C GLN A 130 12.30 11.83 7.69
N ILE A 131 12.00 10.67 7.12
CA ILE A 131 10.98 10.52 6.07
C ILE A 131 9.61 10.95 6.59
N LYS A 132 8.84 11.63 5.75
CA LYS A 132 7.45 11.99 6.05
C LYS A 132 6.52 10.94 5.47
N ALA A 133 6.38 9.79 6.12
CA ALA A 133 5.66 8.65 5.59
C ALA A 133 4.48 8.23 6.47
N PHE A 134 3.40 7.81 5.84
CA PHE A 134 2.29 7.15 6.51
C PHE A 134 1.65 6.08 5.61
N GLY A 135 1.00 5.10 6.24
CA GLY A 135 0.25 4.06 5.54
C GLY A 135 -1.25 4.34 5.56
N CYS A 136 -1.92 3.96 4.50
CA CYS A 136 -3.38 4.02 4.39
C CYS A 136 -3.96 2.62 4.28
N CYS A 137 -4.97 2.32 5.10
CA CYS A 137 -5.73 1.08 5.02
C CYS A 137 -7.22 1.37 5.22
N HIS A 138 -8.06 0.78 4.41
CA HIS A 138 -9.51 0.89 4.54
C HIS A 138 -10.06 0.15 5.77
N GLU A 139 -9.29 -0.76 6.36
CA GLU A 139 -9.67 -1.53 7.55
C GLU A 139 -9.96 -0.63 8.76
N VAL A 140 -9.38 0.55 8.83
CA VAL A 140 -9.76 1.58 9.82
C VAL A 140 -11.27 1.83 9.78
N PHE A 141 -11.85 1.91 8.60
CA PHE A 141 -13.29 2.14 8.42
C PHE A 141 -14.13 0.93 8.80
N GLY A 142 -13.66 -0.27 8.47
CA GLY A 142 -14.29 -1.54 8.88
C GLY A 142 -14.31 -1.67 10.41
N THR A 143 -13.19 -1.42 11.06
CA THR A 143 -13.06 -1.45 12.53
C THR A 143 -13.98 -0.42 13.19
N GLN A 144 -14.02 0.80 12.70
CA GLN A 144 -14.94 1.83 13.22
C GLN A 144 -16.41 1.41 13.10
N TYR A 145 -16.80 0.86 11.94
CA TYR A 145 -18.16 0.37 11.72
C TYR A 145 -18.51 -0.78 12.66
N PHE A 146 -17.61 -1.75 12.80
CA PHE A 146 -17.78 -2.88 13.71
C PHE A 146 -17.95 -2.42 15.16
N LEU A 147 -17.13 -1.47 15.63
CA LEU A 147 -17.25 -0.93 16.98
C LEU A 147 -18.58 -0.17 17.19
N ALA A 148 -19.09 0.55 16.19
CA ALA A 148 -20.40 1.17 16.25
C ALA A 148 -21.50 0.12 16.43
N GLN A 149 -21.42 -0.99 15.69
CA GLN A 149 -22.38 -2.11 15.85
C GLN A 149 -22.27 -2.78 17.23
N VAL A 150 -21.07 -2.94 17.76
CA VAL A 150 -20.87 -3.49 19.12
C VAL A 150 -21.54 -2.59 20.17
N LEU A 151 -21.37 -1.28 20.06
CA LEU A 151 -22.01 -0.32 20.95
C LEU A 151 -23.54 -0.43 20.90
N GLU A 152 -24.11 -0.55 19.72
CA GLU A 152 -25.55 -0.69 19.53
C GLU A 152 -26.06 -2.05 20.04
N ASN A 153 -25.46 -3.16 19.59
CA ASN A 153 -26.00 -4.51 19.83
C ASN A 153 -25.73 -5.03 21.25
N ILE A 154 -24.62 -4.61 21.88
CA ILE A 154 -24.21 -5.13 23.20
C ILE A 154 -24.50 -4.13 24.31
N HIS A 155 -24.33 -2.84 24.04
CA HIS A 155 -24.47 -1.79 25.05
C HIS A 155 -25.73 -0.93 24.92
N GLY A 156 -26.56 -1.15 23.86
CA GLY A 156 -27.78 -0.39 23.63
C GLY A 156 -27.55 1.07 23.26
N ILE A 157 -26.31 1.43 22.88
CA ILE A 157 -25.96 2.80 22.49
C ILE A 157 -26.11 2.92 20.96
N SER A 158 -27.27 3.39 20.52
CA SER A 158 -27.59 3.55 19.10
C SER A 158 -27.23 4.92 18.55
N GLY A 159 -27.13 5.02 17.22
CA GLY A 159 -26.94 6.29 16.51
C GLY A 159 -25.50 6.80 16.48
N VAL A 160 -24.53 6.05 16.97
CA VAL A 160 -23.12 6.42 16.91
C VAL A 160 -22.62 6.34 15.47
N ALA A 161 -22.26 7.49 14.88
CA ALA A 161 -21.71 7.50 13.54
C ALA A 161 -20.26 7.01 13.54
N ARG A 162 -19.86 6.28 12.48
CA ARG A 162 -18.49 5.75 12.31
C ARG A 162 -17.40 6.78 12.61
N LYS A 163 -17.57 8.02 12.13
CA LYS A 163 -16.60 9.12 12.30
C LYS A 163 -16.41 9.58 13.75
N GLU A 164 -17.30 9.21 14.67
CA GLU A 164 -17.21 9.53 16.09
C GLU A 164 -16.34 8.54 16.85
N ILE A 165 -16.05 7.40 16.23
CA ILE A 165 -15.18 6.36 16.80
C ILE A 165 -13.75 6.63 16.36
N LYS A 166 -12.88 6.86 17.34
CA LYS A 166 -11.44 7.03 17.12
C LYS A 166 -10.76 5.69 17.31
N VAL A 167 -10.01 5.25 16.32
CA VAL A 167 -9.17 4.02 16.31
C VAL A 167 -7.75 4.39 15.96
#